data_28b2f51f035e7d060d7586bf4374dd03
#
_entry.id   28b2f51f035e7d060d7586bf4374dd03
#
_cell.length_a   1.000
_cell.length_b   1.000
_cell.length_c   1.000
_cell.angle_alpha   90.00
_cell.angle_beta   90.00
_cell.angle_gamma   90.00
#
_symmetry.space_group_name_H-M   'P 1'
#
loop_
_entity.id
_entity.type
_entity.pdbx_description
1 polymer ?
#
loop_
_entity_poly.entity_id
_entity_poly.type
_entity_poly.pdbx_seq_one_letter_code
_entity_poly.pdbx_strand_id
1 'polypeptide(L)'
;MPGFTHLHTVSGFSLRYGASHPERLAGRASERGMDALALTDRDTLAGSVRFAKACAKAGVRPLFGTDLAVSGPPPTGPAAPGHAPAERRRQPVRGGAFIDESTPRVTFLARDGAKGWASLCRLVTAAHAAGETRLTWEDNHGDGLTVLLGPASDVGRALAAGRPDRAARLLAPWREIYGDALRLEVVHHGREGTGPGSLRLAARTVGFAAEQGIRPVLTNDVRYADPGLGPVADVLDAARRLVPVDPRKELDSGERWLKDADAMLMTAERVVEAAGFRRDAAYRLLEQTNTAAAECRVDPEDDLGIGSVHFPEPRLVGAGRRTAQRVLASRAAAGVLGRGDDRKREFWERLHREFDKKAP
;
A
#
# COMPACT_ATOMS: atom_id res chain seq x y z
N MET A 1 -2.32 -6.95 -27.79
CA MET A 1 -1.95 -7.75 -26.59
C MET A 1 -2.92 -7.44 -25.48
N PRO A 2 -3.23 -8.33 -24.53
CA PRO A 2 -3.99 -7.94 -23.36
C PRO A 2 -3.19 -6.89 -22.60
N GLY A 3 -3.87 -5.82 -22.13
CA GLY A 3 -3.24 -4.78 -21.31
C GLY A 3 -2.60 -5.38 -20.05
N PHE A 4 -1.68 -4.65 -19.44
CA PHE A 4 -1.06 -5.03 -18.17
C PHE A 4 -1.50 -4.06 -17.05
N THR A 5 -1.85 -4.59 -15.88
CA THR A 5 -2.22 -3.79 -14.72
C THR A 5 -1.16 -3.91 -13.63
N HIS A 6 -0.55 -2.79 -13.24
CA HIS A 6 0.35 -2.78 -12.09
C HIS A 6 -0.43 -2.86 -10.78
N LEU A 7 -0.14 -3.89 -9.97
CA LEU A 7 -0.77 -4.14 -8.67
C LEU A 7 0.00 -3.52 -7.50
N HIS A 8 1.24 -3.12 -7.71
CA HIS A 8 2.10 -2.54 -6.69
C HIS A 8 2.75 -1.26 -7.23
N THR A 9 2.20 -0.12 -6.83
CA THR A 9 2.64 1.21 -7.27
C THR A 9 2.52 2.19 -6.11
N VAL A 10 3.59 2.91 -5.82
CA VAL A 10 3.60 3.94 -4.78
C VAL A 10 3.68 5.33 -5.39
N SER A 11 3.06 6.30 -4.72
CA SER A 11 3.10 7.71 -5.09
C SER A 11 3.92 8.55 -4.11
N GLY A 12 3.99 9.86 -4.35
CA GLY A 12 4.59 10.84 -3.43
C GLY A 12 3.89 10.93 -2.06
N PHE A 13 2.73 10.27 -1.87
CA PHE A 13 2.12 10.09 -0.55
C PHE A 13 2.84 9.05 0.29
N SER A 14 3.63 8.17 -0.31
CA SER A 14 4.67 7.40 0.37
C SER A 14 5.86 8.33 0.63
N LEU A 15 5.80 9.10 1.73
CA LEU A 15 6.73 10.20 2.01
C LEU A 15 8.19 9.77 1.95
N ARG A 16 9.00 10.52 1.20
CA ARG A 16 10.43 10.26 0.96
C ARG A 16 10.70 8.88 0.35
N TYR A 17 9.72 8.36 -0.44
CA TYR A 17 9.88 7.07 -1.11
C TYR A 17 9.34 7.08 -2.54
N GLY A 18 8.07 7.37 -2.76
CA GLY A 18 7.50 7.49 -4.10
C GLY A 18 7.91 8.78 -4.80
N ALA A 19 8.36 8.67 -6.05
CA ALA A 19 8.93 9.79 -6.81
C ALA A 19 7.97 10.39 -7.86
N SER A 20 6.69 10.02 -7.84
CA SER A 20 5.68 10.58 -8.76
C SER A 20 4.35 10.81 -8.05
N HIS A 21 3.65 11.86 -8.43
CA HIS A 21 2.32 12.13 -7.90
C HIS A 21 1.25 11.25 -8.57
N PRO A 22 0.09 11.00 -7.91
CA PRO A 22 -1.00 10.18 -8.44
C PRO A 22 -1.45 10.60 -9.83
N GLU A 23 -1.51 11.91 -10.12
CA GLU A 23 -1.92 12.43 -11.42
C GLU A 23 -0.95 12.04 -12.54
N ARG A 24 0.34 12.07 -12.26
CA ARG A 24 1.35 11.65 -13.23
C ARG A 24 1.29 10.15 -13.49
N LEU A 25 1.10 9.36 -12.44
CA LEU A 25 0.95 7.90 -12.55
C LEU A 25 -0.28 7.53 -13.37
N ALA A 26 -1.45 8.12 -13.07
CA ALA A 26 -2.69 7.89 -13.82
C ALA A 26 -2.59 8.34 -15.28
N GLY A 27 -2.01 9.51 -15.55
CA GLY A 27 -1.78 10.00 -16.92
C GLY A 27 -0.87 9.07 -17.72
N ARG A 28 0.25 8.62 -17.12
CA ARG A 28 1.16 7.67 -17.79
C ARG A 28 0.55 6.29 -17.99
N ALA A 29 -0.28 5.82 -17.06
CA ALA A 29 -1.02 4.57 -17.24
C ALA A 29 -1.93 4.65 -18.48
N SER A 30 -2.69 5.72 -18.62
CA SER A 30 -3.53 5.96 -19.80
C SER A 30 -2.72 6.04 -21.09
N GLU A 31 -1.64 6.82 -21.13
CA GLU A 31 -0.74 6.96 -22.29
C GLU A 31 -0.10 5.63 -22.72
N ARG A 32 0.08 4.68 -21.77
CA ARG A 32 0.64 3.34 -22.02
C ARG A 32 -0.43 2.25 -22.23
N GLY A 33 -1.69 2.67 -22.42
CA GLY A 33 -2.80 1.78 -22.73
C GLY A 33 -3.20 0.85 -21.59
N MET A 34 -3.05 1.30 -20.34
CA MET A 34 -3.49 0.53 -19.17
C MET A 34 -4.95 0.85 -18.85
N ASP A 35 -5.78 -0.18 -18.72
CA ASP A 35 -7.20 -0.03 -18.33
C ASP A 35 -7.37 0.18 -16.82
N ALA A 36 -6.39 -0.24 -16.02
CA ALA A 36 -6.43 -0.14 -14.57
C ALA A 36 -5.02 0.07 -13.97
N LEU A 37 -4.97 0.67 -12.79
CA LEU A 37 -3.75 0.89 -12.02
C LEU A 37 -4.04 0.78 -10.54
N ALA A 38 -3.18 0.09 -9.76
CA ALA A 38 -3.26 0.11 -8.31
C ALA A 38 -2.41 1.22 -7.71
N LEU A 39 -2.90 1.84 -6.64
CA LEU A 39 -2.11 2.66 -5.73
C LEU A 39 -1.98 1.91 -4.40
N THR A 40 -0.74 1.67 -3.99
CA THR A 40 -0.39 0.91 -2.78
C THR A 40 0.65 1.66 -1.96
N ASP A 41 0.33 2.89 -1.60
CA ASP A 41 1.23 3.74 -0.84
C ASP A 41 1.64 3.11 0.50
N ARG A 42 2.87 3.40 0.93
CA ARG A 42 3.43 2.87 2.17
C ARG A 42 2.76 3.48 3.37
N ASP A 43 2.21 2.62 4.20
CA ASP A 43 1.66 2.94 5.52
C ASP A 43 0.53 3.99 5.49
N THR A 44 -0.13 4.20 4.35
CA THR A 44 -1.14 5.27 4.21
C THR A 44 -2.12 5.01 3.08
N LEU A 45 -3.34 5.55 3.23
CA LEU A 45 -4.36 5.67 2.19
C LEU A 45 -4.62 7.13 1.80
N ALA A 46 -3.80 8.07 2.27
CA ALA A 46 -4.04 9.51 2.08
C ALA A 46 -4.07 9.95 0.59
N GLY A 47 -3.40 9.20 -0.30
CA GLY A 47 -3.39 9.43 -1.73
C GLY A 47 -4.66 9.01 -2.48
N SER A 48 -5.52 8.17 -1.86
CA SER A 48 -6.60 7.44 -2.56
C SER A 48 -7.62 8.34 -3.25
N VAL A 49 -8.11 9.39 -2.58
CA VAL A 49 -9.11 10.30 -3.16
C VAL A 49 -8.52 11.06 -4.37
N ARG A 50 -7.28 11.53 -4.23
CA ARG A 50 -6.58 12.25 -5.30
C ARG A 50 -6.31 11.32 -6.49
N PHE A 51 -5.91 10.09 -6.21
CA PHE A 51 -5.69 9.04 -7.19
C PHE A 51 -6.98 8.67 -7.94
N ALA A 52 -8.10 8.45 -7.23
CA ALA A 52 -9.39 8.16 -7.84
C ALA A 52 -9.82 9.26 -8.84
N LYS A 53 -9.71 10.54 -8.43
CA LYS A 53 -10.00 11.68 -9.31
C LYS A 53 -9.08 11.75 -10.52
N ALA A 54 -7.79 11.45 -10.34
CA ALA A 54 -6.83 11.42 -11.43
C ALA A 54 -7.13 10.29 -12.42
N CYS A 55 -7.47 9.10 -11.92
CA CYS A 55 -7.84 7.94 -12.73
C CYS A 55 -9.14 8.21 -13.52
N ALA A 56 -10.16 8.76 -12.88
CA ALA A 56 -11.41 9.14 -13.56
C ALA A 56 -11.15 10.11 -14.73
N LYS A 57 -10.27 11.11 -14.52
CA LYS A 57 -9.88 12.05 -15.58
C LYS A 57 -9.08 11.39 -16.71
N ALA A 58 -8.27 10.38 -16.39
CA ALA A 58 -7.41 9.69 -17.35
C ALA A 58 -8.11 8.47 -18.04
N GLY A 59 -9.34 8.13 -17.65
CA GLY A 59 -10.04 6.95 -18.14
C GLY A 59 -9.44 5.61 -17.68
N VAL A 60 -8.77 5.60 -16.52
CA VAL A 60 -8.12 4.42 -15.91
C VAL A 60 -8.91 4.00 -14.69
N ARG A 61 -9.19 2.70 -14.53
CA ARG A 61 -9.88 2.17 -13.34
C ARG A 61 -8.91 2.13 -12.15
N PRO A 62 -9.21 2.81 -11.03
CA PRO A 62 -8.36 2.75 -9.85
C PRO A 62 -8.53 1.43 -9.08
N LEU A 63 -7.43 0.88 -8.59
CA LEU A 63 -7.41 -0.15 -7.57
C LEU A 63 -6.77 0.44 -6.32
N PHE A 64 -7.33 0.13 -5.15
CA PHE A 64 -6.88 0.70 -3.88
C PHE A 64 -6.18 -0.34 -3.02
N GLY A 65 -5.07 0.07 -2.46
CA GLY A 65 -4.26 -0.78 -1.60
C GLY A 65 -3.31 0.00 -0.72
N THR A 66 -2.51 -0.72 0.04
CA THR A 66 -1.43 -0.16 0.86
C THR A 66 -0.33 -1.20 1.05
N ASP A 67 0.91 -0.75 1.16
CA ASP A 67 2.06 -1.57 1.55
C ASP A 67 2.35 -1.30 3.03
N LEU A 68 2.18 -2.31 3.89
CA LEU A 68 2.35 -2.21 5.34
C LEU A 68 3.56 -3.01 5.83
N ALA A 69 4.25 -2.46 6.82
CA ALA A 69 5.16 -3.24 7.65
C ALA A 69 4.33 -4.17 8.55
N VAL A 70 4.62 -5.48 8.54
CA VAL A 70 3.85 -6.49 9.27
C VAL A 70 4.79 -7.30 10.14
N SER A 71 4.46 -7.45 11.43
CA SER A 71 5.12 -8.43 12.30
C SER A 71 4.79 -9.84 11.79
N GLY A 72 5.82 -10.68 11.65
CA GLY A 72 5.59 -12.07 11.24
C GLY A 72 4.71 -12.83 12.24
N PRO A 73 4.16 -13.98 11.80
CA PRO A 73 3.41 -14.85 12.70
C PRO A 73 4.26 -15.28 13.91
N PRO A 74 3.64 -15.50 15.07
CA PRO A 74 4.37 -16.01 16.23
C PRO A 74 5.04 -17.35 15.88
N PRO A 75 6.23 -17.64 16.43
CA PRO A 75 6.93 -18.88 16.15
C PRO A 75 6.06 -20.08 16.58
N THR A 76 5.72 -20.94 15.62
CA THR A 76 5.02 -22.19 15.87
C THR A 76 6.03 -23.21 16.41
N GLY A 77 6.05 -23.43 17.71
CA GLY A 77 6.91 -24.41 18.39
C GLY A 77 7.47 -23.89 19.71
N PRO A 78 7.96 -24.77 20.58
CA PRO A 78 8.62 -24.32 21.81
C PRO A 78 9.81 -23.44 21.44
N ALA A 79 9.87 -22.25 22.04
CA ALA A 79 10.99 -21.33 21.85
C ALA A 79 12.29 -22.07 22.14
N ALA A 80 13.18 -22.17 21.15
CA ALA A 80 14.50 -22.73 21.38
C ALA A 80 15.16 -21.92 22.52
N PRO A 81 15.60 -22.58 23.60
CA PRO A 81 16.21 -21.87 24.72
C PRO A 81 17.43 -21.11 24.22
N GLY A 82 17.42 -19.78 24.32
CA GLY A 82 18.56 -18.92 23.99
C GLY A 82 18.36 -17.90 22.86
N HIS A 83 17.21 -17.86 22.19
CA HIS A 83 16.88 -16.78 21.29
C HIS A 83 15.89 -15.82 21.96
N ALA A 84 16.40 -15.03 22.90
CA ALA A 84 15.79 -13.72 23.15
C ALA A 84 15.72 -12.99 21.81
N PRO A 85 14.61 -12.27 21.50
CA PRO A 85 14.59 -11.43 20.30
C PRO A 85 15.85 -10.56 20.35
N ALA A 86 16.74 -10.72 19.37
CA ALA A 86 17.95 -9.94 19.34
C ALA A 86 17.51 -8.48 19.48
N GLU A 87 17.91 -7.82 20.58
CA GLU A 87 17.71 -6.39 20.74
C GLU A 87 18.20 -5.74 19.46
N ARG A 88 17.26 -5.23 18.67
CA ARG A 88 17.59 -4.61 17.40
C ARG A 88 18.52 -3.46 17.71
N ARG A 89 19.81 -3.61 17.41
CA ARG A 89 20.78 -2.55 17.54
C ARG A 89 20.30 -1.38 16.68
N ARG A 90 19.64 -0.44 17.32
CA ARG A 90 19.28 0.84 16.73
C ARG A 90 20.57 1.55 16.41
N GLN A 91 20.98 1.60 15.15
CA GLN A 91 22.10 2.46 14.77
C GLN A 91 21.55 3.88 14.64
N PRO A 92 22.07 4.85 15.41
CA PRO A 92 21.65 6.23 15.29
C PRO A 92 22.07 6.76 13.92
N VAL A 93 21.08 7.14 13.11
CA VAL A 93 21.33 7.97 11.94
C VAL A 93 21.66 9.38 12.46
N ARG A 94 22.74 10.00 11.99
CA ARG A 94 23.07 11.39 12.32
C ARG A 94 21.85 12.26 11.98
N GLY A 95 21.17 12.81 13.01
CA GLY A 95 19.97 13.63 12.85
C GLY A 95 18.72 13.12 13.55
N GLY A 96 18.73 11.93 14.17
CA GLY A 96 17.72 11.51 15.16
C GLY A 96 16.48 10.80 14.65
N ALA A 97 16.30 10.53 13.34
CA ALA A 97 15.19 9.74 12.87
C ALA A 97 15.61 8.27 12.69
N PHE A 98 15.01 7.38 13.48
CA PHE A 98 15.14 5.94 13.29
C PHE A 98 14.08 5.46 12.29
N ILE A 99 14.54 4.86 11.19
CA ILE A 99 13.66 4.15 10.26
C ILE A 99 14.03 2.67 10.36
N ASP A 100 13.12 1.86 10.92
CA ASP A 100 13.29 0.41 10.93
C ASP A 100 12.82 -0.16 9.59
N GLU A 101 13.77 -0.43 8.70
CA GLU A 101 13.52 -1.11 7.42
C GLU A 101 13.64 -2.64 7.55
N SER A 102 13.91 -3.16 8.75
CA SER A 102 14.08 -4.60 8.98
C SER A 102 12.75 -5.36 9.07
N THR A 103 11.64 -4.68 9.36
CA THR A 103 10.32 -5.30 9.43
C THR A 103 9.88 -5.76 8.02
N PRO A 104 9.38 -7.00 7.86
CA PRO A 104 8.81 -7.45 6.59
C PRO A 104 7.66 -6.55 6.15
N ARG A 105 7.50 -6.41 4.82
CA ARG A 105 6.42 -5.59 4.24
C ARG A 105 5.55 -6.45 3.33
N VAL A 106 4.26 -6.14 3.33
CA VAL A 106 3.23 -6.87 2.60
C VAL A 106 2.27 -5.89 1.95
N THR A 107 1.90 -6.16 0.71
CA THR A 107 0.95 -5.33 -0.02
C THR A 107 -0.46 -5.91 0.09
N PHE A 108 -1.40 -5.07 0.48
CA PHE A 108 -2.82 -5.38 0.59
C PHE A 108 -3.60 -4.58 -0.44
N LEU A 109 -4.52 -5.23 -1.17
CA LEU A 109 -5.40 -4.61 -2.15
C LEU A 109 -6.85 -4.86 -1.77
N ALA A 110 -7.69 -3.84 -1.82
CA ALA A 110 -9.13 -3.99 -1.64
C ALA A 110 -9.73 -4.72 -2.85
N ARG A 111 -10.51 -5.78 -2.59
CA ARG A 111 -11.03 -6.66 -3.62
C ARG A 111 -12.58 -6.67 -3.67
N ASP A 112 -13.23 -6.41 -2.56
CA ASP A 112 -14.67 -6.63 -2.37
C ASP A 112 -15.36 -5.33 -1.95
N GLY A 113 -15.37 -4.36 -2.84
CA GLY A 113 -16.08 -3.09 -2.68
C GLY A 113 -15.80 -2.38 -1.35
N ALA A 114 -16.86 -1.84 -0.75
CA ALA A 114 -16.80 -1.15 0.54
C ALA A 114 -16.20 -2.01 1.68
N LYS A 115 -16.40 -3.34 1.64
CA LYS A 115 -15.86 -4.26 2.65
C LYS A 115 -14.33 -4.30 2.62
N GLY A 116 -13.76 -4.44 1.42
CA GLY A 116 -12.30 -4.42 1.23
C GLY A 116 -11.70 -3.07 1.58
N TRP A 117 -12.35 -1.98 1.18
CA TRP A 117 -11.94 -0.63 1.55
C TRP A 117 -11.94 -0.41 3.06
N ALA A 118 -13.02 -0.81 3.75
CA ALA A 118 -13.09 -0.73 5.20
C ALA A 118 -12.00 -1.57 5.89
N SER A 119 -11.65 -2.74 5.34
CA SER A 119 -10.55 -3.56 5.84
C SER A 119 -9.20 -2.86 5.69
N LEU A 120 -8.90 -2.25 4.54
CA LEU A 120 -7.68 -1.43 4.37
C LEU A 120 -7.61 -0.30 5.40
N CYS A 121 -8.70 0.42 5.61
CA CYS A 121 -8.76 1.50 6.60
C CYS A 121 -8.47 0.99 8.03
N ARG A 122 -9.02 -0.18 8.39
CA ARG A 122 -8.75 -0.81 9.70
C ARG A 122 -7.29 -1.21 9.86
N LEU A 123 -6.69 -1.86 8.83
CA LEU A 123 -5.28 -2.27 8.87
C LEU A 123 -4.34 -1.06 9.04
N VAL A 124 -4.57 0.01 8.25
CA VAL A 124 -3.76 1.24 8.38
C VAL A 124 -3.94 1.88 9.76
N THR A 125 -5.18 1.93 10.27
CA THR A 125 -5.46 2.47 11.61
C THR A 125 -4.75 1.65 12.70
N ALA A 126 -4.84 0.31 12.64
CA ALA A 126 -4.17 -0.58 13.59
C ALA A 126 -2.64 -0.42 13.52
N ALA A 127 -2.07 -0.34 12.31
CA ALA A 127 -0.64 -0.14 12.13
C ALA A 127 -0.12 1.15 12.76
N HIS A 128 -0.95 2.20 12.80
CA HIS A 128 -0.57 3.49 13.41
C HIS A 128 -0.91 3.61 14.90
N ALA A 129 -1.77 2.73 15.45
CA ALA A 129 -2.25 2.85 16.83
C ALA A 129 -1.17 2.64 17.90
N ALA A 130 -0.14 1.85 17.60
CA ALA A 130 0.91 1.48 18.55
C ALA A 130 2.10 2.47 18.61
N GLY A 131 2.04 3.62 17.92
CA GLY A 131 3.13 4.61 17.87
C GLY A 131 4.31 4.23 16.97
N GLU A 132 4.48 2.97 16.62
CA GLU A 132 5.33 2.50 15.53
C GLU A 132 4.43 2.09 14.37
N THR A 133 4.71 2.58 13.16
CA THR A 133 3.90 2.26 11.98
C THR A 133 4.15 0.80 11.56
N ARG A 134 3.47 -0.12 12.24
CA ARG A 134 3.62 -1.55 12.05
C ARG A 134 2.35 -2.30 12.46
N LEU A 135 1.84 -3.12 11.55
CA LEU A 135 0.74 -4.02 11.83
C LEU A 135 1.22 -5.21 12.67
N THR A 136 0.52 -5.53 13.74
CA THR A 136 0.77 -6.75 14.50
C THR A 136 0.21 -7.96 13.75
N TRP A 137 0.65 -9.17 14.12
CA TRP A 137 0.07 -10.38 13.50
C TRP A 137 -1.40 -10.56 13.86
N GLU A 138 -1.76 -10.24 15.09
CA GLU A 138 -3.13 -10.33 15.61
C GLU A 138 -4.10 -9.43 14.86
N ASP A 139 -3.63 -8.26 14.43
CA ASP A 139 -4.42 -7.29 13.65
C ASP A 139 -4.40 -7.59 12.14
N ASN A 140 -3.54 -8.54 11.70
CA ASN A 140 -3.38 -8.92 10.30
C ASN A 140 -4.52 -9.83 9.83
N HIS A 141 -5.72 -9.28 9.80
CA HIS A 141 -6.90 -9.96 9.24
C HIS A 141 -7.83 -8.93 8.60
N GLY A 142 -8.51 -9.35 7.57
CA GLY A 142 -9.49 -8.50 6.89
C GLY A 142 -10.12 -9.23 5.72
N ASP A 143 -11.44 -9.22 5.72
CA ASP A 143 -12.21 -9.75 4.61
C ASP A 143 -12.14 -8.81 3.40
N GLY A 144 -12.28 -9.37 2.21
CA GLY A 144 -12.32 -8.61 0.97
C GLY A 144 -10.97 -8.00 0.57
N LEU A 145 -9.86 -8.64 0.96
CA LEU A 145 -8.51 -8.24 0.60
C LEU A 145 -7.83 -9.28 -0.30
N THR A 146 -7.02 -8.83 -1.23
CA THR A 146 -5.99 -9.61 -1.93
C THR A 146 -4.64 -9.26 -1.32
N VAL A 147 -3.82 -10.26 -1.00
CA VAL A 147 -2.54 -10.09 -0.30
C VAL A 147 -1.40 -10.53 -1.20
N LEU A 148 -0.41 -9.66 -1.37
CA LEU A 148 0.79 -9.94 -2.15
C LEU A 148 1.99 -10.10 -1.22
N LEU A 149 2.56 -11.32 -1.17
CA LEU A 149 3.81 -11.59 -0.47
C LEU A 149 4.97 -11.46 -1.44
N GLY A 150 5.56 -10.27 -1.44
CA GLY A 150 6.66 -9.89 -2.32
C GLY A 150 8.05 -10.13 -1.71
N PRO A 151 9.11 -9.66 -2.39
CA PRO A 151 10.50 -9.80 -1.95
C PRO A 151 10.79 -9.24 -0.55
N ALA A 152 10.04 -8.24 -0.11
CA ALA A 152 10.18 -7.61 1.19
C ALA A 152 9.45 -8.35 2.33
N SER A 153 8.55 -9.29 2.01
CA SER A 153 7.84 -10.11 2.99
C SER A 153 8.77 -11.11 3.68
N ASP A 154 8.31 -11.70 4.77
CA ASP A 154 9.01 -12.76 5.48
C ASP A 154 9.25 -14.00 4.58
N VAL A 155 8.25 -14.38 3.79
CA VAL A 155 8.33 -15.45 2.79
C VAL A 155 9.36 -15.11 1.71
N GLY A 156 9.28 -13.91 1.13
CA GLY A 156 10.20 -13.45 0.10
C GLY A 156 11.65 -13.38 0.59
N ARG A 157 11.87 -12.93 1.82
CA ARG A 157 13.20 -12.92 2.46
C ARG A 157 13.76 -14.33 2.70
N ALA A 158 12.90 -15.29 3.05
CA ALA A 158 13.32 -16.68 3.18
C ALA A 158 13.73 -17.28 1.83
N LEU A 159 13.00 -16.97 0.75
CA LEU A 159 13.36 -17.37 -0.63
C LEU A 159 14.67 -16.72 -1.09
N ALA A 160 14.88 -15.44 -0.81
CA ALA A 160 16.12 -14.72 -1.10
C ALA A 160 17.34 -15.38 -0.40
N ALA A 161 17.14 -15.84 0.83
CA ALA A 161 18.15 -16.57 1.60
C ALA A 161 18.33 -18.03 1.16
N GLY A 162 17.62 -18.50 0.12
CA GLY A 162 17.69 -19.90 -0.37
C GLY A 162 17.09 -20.92 0.59
N ARG A 163 16.10 -20.53 1.39
CA ARG A 163 15.46 -21.39 2.39
C ARG A 163 13.97 -21.64 2.08
N PRO A 164 13.67 -22.41 1.00
CA PRO A 164 12.29 -22.74 0.63
C PRO A 164 11.53 -23.49 1.74
N ASP A 165 12.22 -24.31 2.52
CA ASP A 165 11.70 -24.99 3.71
C ASP A 165 11.14 -24.00 4.76
N ARG A 166 11.89 -22.91 5.00
CA ARG A 166 11.46 -21.82 5.88
C ARG A 166 10.35 -21.00 5.26
N ALA A 167 10.45 -20.71 3.94
CA ALA A 167 9.40 -19.99 3.23
C ALA A 167 8.06 -20.72 3.31
N ALA A 168 8.03 -22.04 3.16
CA ALA A 168 6.82 -22.85 3.27
C ALA A 168 6.19 -22.76 4.68
N ARG A 169 7.01 -22.82 5.73
CA ARG A 169 6.52 -22.66 7.11
C ARG A 169 5.95 -21.25 7.36
N LEU A 170 6.59 -20.21 6.83
CA LEU A 170 6.11 -18.84 6.97
C LEU A 170 4.85 -18.58 6.11
N LEU A 171 4.70 -19.28 5.00
CA LEU A 171 3.53 -19.15 4.11
C LEU A 171 2.25 -19.74 4.71
N ALA A 172 2.37 -20.81 5.51
CA ALA A 172 1.22 -21.54 6.03
C ALA A 172 0.22 -20.65 6.82
N PRO A 173 0.64 -19.80 7.77
CA PRO A 173 -0.28 -18.91 8.47
C PRO A 173 -0.97 -17.88 7.55
N TRP A 174 -0.25 -17.36 6.55
CA TRP A 174 -0.85 -16.47 5.55
C TRP A 174 -1.93 -17.17 4.73
N ARG A 175 -1.67 -18.42 4.33
CA ARG A 175 -2.64 -19.23 3.59
C ARG A 175 -3.89 -19.53 4.45
N GLU A 176 -3.73 -19.76 5.74
CA GLU A 176 -4.84 -19.98 6.66
C GLU A 176 -5.77 -18.78 6.75
N ILE A 177 -5.22 -17.56 6.79
CA ILE A 177 -6.02 -16.33 6.89
C ILE A 177 -6.64 -15.93 5.53
N TYR A 178 -5.85 -15.96 4.44
CA TYR A 178 -6.24 -15.34 3.16
C TYR A 178 -6.62 -16.34 2.06
N GLY A 179 -6.34 -17.64 2.25
CA GLY A 179 -6.73 -18.69 1.29
C GLY A 179 -6.42 -18.34 -0.16
N ASP A 180 -7.45 -18.38 -1.00
CA ASP A 180 -7.35 -18.08 -2.43
C ASP A 180 -7.10 -16.61 -2.79
N ALA A 181 -7.18 -15.72 -1.82
CA ALA A 181 -6.84 -14.31 -2.00
C ALA A 181 -5.33 -14.02 -1.87
N LEU A 182 -4.54 -15.03 -1.45
CA LEU A 182 -3.10 -14.93 -1.31
C LEU A 182 -2.40 -15.05 -2.65
N ARG A 183 -1.40 -14.20 -2.91
CA ARG A 183 -0.55 -14.21 -4.09
C ARG A 183 0.91 -14.14 -3.70
N LEU A 184 1.78 -14.79 -4.47
CA LEU A 184 3.22 -14.56 -4.39
C LEU A 184 3.62 -13.52 -5.44
N GLU A 185 4.20 -12.43 -4.99
CA GLU A 185 4.59 -11.31 -5.84
C GLU A 185 6.00 -11.53 -6.41
N VAL A 186 6.07 -11.55 -7.73
CA VAL A 186 7.30 -11.72 -8.51
C VAL A 186 7.77 -10.36 -8.98
N VAL A 187 9.02 -10.00 -8.66
CA VAL A 187 9.62 -8.70 -8.99
C VAL A 187 11.00 -8.90 -9.59
N HIS A 188 11.29 -8.24 -10.72
CA HIS A 188 12.61 -8.27 -11.36
C HIS A 188 13.00 -6.88 -11.86
N HIS A 189 14.13 -6.38 -11.37
CA HIS A 189 14.68 -5.04 -11.66
C HIS A 189 16.10 -5.08 -12.22
N GLY A 190 16.52 -6.22 -12.80
CA GLY A 190 17.88 -6.37 -13.35
C GLY A 190 19.00 -6.39 -12.31
N ARG A 191 18.68 -6.53 -11.02
CA ARG A 191 19.69 -6.57 -9.96
C ARG A 191 20.44 -7.91 -9.96
N GLU A 192 21.72 -7.85 -9.64
CA GLU A 192 22.55 -9.04 -9.46
C GLU A 192 22.27 -9.75 -8.13
N GLY A 193 22.80 -10.97 -8.00
CA GLY A 193 22.75 -11.75 -6.76
C GLY A 193 21.42 -12.47 -6.54
N THR A 194 20.98 -12.55 -5.26
CA THR A 194 19.80 -13.30 -4.82
C THR A 194 18.80 -12.45 -4.04
N GLY A 195 19.08 -11.16 -3.88
CA GLY A 195 18.26 -10.20 -3.13
C GLY A 195 17.05 -9.69 -3.92
N PRO A 196 16.29 -8.78 -3.31
CA PRO A 196 15.12 -8.15 -3.93
C PRO A 196 15.44 -7.54 -5.30
N GLY A 197 14.59 -7.80 -6.29
CA GLY A 197 14.75 -7.34 -7.67
C GLY A 197 15.73 -8.16 -8.53
N SER A 198 16.37 -9.21 -7.98
CA SER A 198 17.24 -10.09 -8.75
C SER A 198 16.43 -11.11 -9.56
N LEU A 199 16.98 -11.49 -10.74
CA LEU A 199 16.38 -12.54 -11.58
C LEU A 199 16.28 -13.87 -10.83
N ARG A 200 17.30 -14.19 -10.05
CA ARG A 200 17.37 -15.45 -9.29
C ARG A 200 16.27 -15.55 -8.24
N LEU A 201 15.97 -14.47 -7.53
CA LEU A 201 14.85 -14.45 -6.57
C LEU A 201 13.51 -14.54 -7.29
N ALA A 202 13.33 -13.80 -8.39
CA ALA A 202 12.10 -13.84 -9.18
C ALA A 202 11.81 -15.27 -9.69
N ALA A 203 12.83 -15.94 -10.25
CA ALA A 203 12.74 -17.33 -10.71
C ALA A 203 12.41 -18.30 -9.56
N ARG A 204 13.07 -18.17 -8.40
CA ARG A 204 12.75 -18.98 -7.20
C ARG A 204 11.33 -18.77 -6.73
N THR A 205 10.82 -17.54 -6.79
CA THR A 205 9.44 -17.22 -6.37
C THR A 205 8.43 -17.90 -7.29
N VAL A 206 8.65 -17.90 -8.61
CA VAL A 206 7.78 -18.60 -9.58
C VAL A 206 7.81 -20.10 -9.35
N GLY A 207 9.00 -20.71 -9.18
CA GLY A 207 9.15 -22.13 -8.87
C GLY A 207 8.46 -22.53 -7.58
N PHE A 208 8.70 -21.77 -6.52
CA PHE A 208 8.05 -21.97 -5.21
C PHE A 208 6.54 -21.81 -5.28
N ALA A 209 6.03 -20.83 -6.05
CA ALA A 209 4.60 -20.66 -6.28
C ALA A 209 3.95 -21.90 -6.89
N ALA A 210 4.60 -22.49 -7.90
CA ALA A 210 4.16 -23.73 -8.55
C ALA A 210 4.16 -24.92 -7.56
N GLU A 211 5.23 -25.10 -6.79
CA GLU A 211 5.35 -26.15 -5.77
C GLU A 211 4.28 -26.03 -4.69
N GLN A 212 3.98 -24.83 -4.25
CA GLN A 212 3.01 -24.56 -3.18
C GLN A 212 1.56 -24.44 -3.68
N GLY A 213 1.31 -24.43 -4.99
CA GLY A 213 -0.01 -24.24 -5.56
C GLY A 213 -0.60 -22.85 -5.28
N ILE A 214 0.25 -21.82 -5.14
CA ILE A 214 -0.16 -20.41 -4.98
C ILE A 214 -0.04 -19.72 -6.33
N ARG A 215 -1.04 -18.93 -6.69
CA ARG A 215 -1.02 -18.13 -7.92
C ARG A 215 0.02 -16.99 -7.81
N PRO A 216 1.08 -16.95 -8.64
CA PRO A 216 1.98 -15.82 -8.67
C PRO A 216 1.37 -14.63 -9.42
N VAL A 217 1.82 -13.42 -9.10
CA VAL A 217 1.54 -12.19 -9.84
C VAL A 217 2.85 -11.48 -10.15
N LEU A 218 2.97 -10.93 -11.35
CA LEU A 218 4.12 -10.12 -11.73
C LEU A 218 3.84 -8.66 -11.40
N THR A 219 4.75 -8.01 -10.68
CA THR A 219 4.69 -6.57 -10.47
C THR A 219 6.03 -5.92 -10.79
N ASN A 220 6.03 -4.60 -10.93
CA ASN A 220 7.28 -3.86 -11.05
C ASN A 220 7.62 -3.05 -9.79
N ASP A 221 6.86 -3.23 -8.68
CA ASP A 221 7.07 -2.46 -7.42
C ASP A 221 7.41 -0.99 -7.76
N VAL A 222 6.47 -0.35 -8.47
CA VAL A 222 6.68 0.94 -9.15
C VAL A 222 6.88 2.06 -8.13
N ARG A 223 7.96 2.84 -8.30
CA ARG A 223 8.29 4.02 -7.49
C ARG A 223 8.15 5.34 -8.24
N TYR A 224 8.17 5.30 -9.56
CA TYR A 224 8.13 6.48 -10.42
C TYR A 224 7.45 6.18 -11.76
N ALA A 225 6.92 7.24 -12.37
CA ALA A 225 6.14 7.12 -13.60
C ALA A 225 7.01 6.83 -14.84
N ASP A 226 8.19 7.43 -14.94
CA ASP A 226 9.00 7.41 -16.15
C ASP A 226 10.39 6.82 -15.93
N PRO A 227 11.01 6.21 -16.96
CA PRO A 227 12.41 5.81 -16.90
C PRO A 227 13.30 7.02 -16.65
N GLY A 228 14.49 6.79 -16.08
CA GLY A 228 15.45 7.86 -15.75
C GLY A 228 15.21 8.56 -14.42
N LEU A 229 14.14 8.24 -13.67
CA LEU A 229 13.87 8.81 -12.35
C LEU A 229 14.51 8.03 -11.17
N GLY A 230 15.34 7.03 -11.45
CA GLY A 230 16.13 6.33 -10.43
C GLY A 230 16.93 7.27 -9.52
N PRO A 231 17.67 8.25 -10.04
CA PRO A 231 18.41 9.21 -9.19
C PRO A 231 17.51 10.01 -8.25
N VAL A 232 16.26 10.29 -8.61
CA VAL A 232 15.28 10.92 -7.71
C VAL A 232 14.94 9.99 -6.56
N ALA A 233 14.74 8.69 -6.84
CA ALA A 233 14.50 7.68 -5.82
C ALA A 233 15.69 7.57 -4.84
N ASP A 234 16.94 7.64 -5.33
CA ASP A 234 18.14 7.64 -4.49
C ASP A 234 18.20 8.86 -3.55
N VAL A 235 17.86 10.04 -4.06
CA VAL A 235 17.78 11.26 -3.24
C VAL A 235 16.69 11.13 -2.16
N LEU A 236 15.53 10.56 -2.51
CA LEU A 236 14.45 10.33 -1.56
C LEU A 236 14.86 9.33 -0.47
N ASP A 237 15.56 8.25 -0.84
CA ASP A 237 16.08 7.26 0.11
C ASP A 237 17.15 7.86 1.03
N ALA A 238 18.06 8.68 0.49
CA ALA A 238 19.05 9.41 1.26
C ALA A 238 18.40 10.39 2.25
N ALA A 239 17.41 11.17 1.78
CA ALA A 239 16.63 12.08 2.61
C ALA A 239 15.82 11.36 3.71
N ARG A 240 15.28 10.18 3.40
CA ARG A 240 14.55 9.35 4.37
C ARG A 240 15.47 8.82 5.47
N ARG A 241 16.65 8.35 5.08
CA ARG A 241 17.67 7.80 5.99
C ARG A 241 18.54 8.88 6.65
N LEU A 242 18.36 10.15 6.26
CA LEU A 242 19.20 11.27 6.71
C LEU A 242 20.70 11.04 6.49
N VAL A 243 21.06 10.50 5.35
CA VAL A 243 22.43 10.26 4.91
C VAL A 243 22.66 10.87 3.54
N PRO A 244 23.88 11.23 3.15
CA PRO A 244 24.18 11.65 1.79
C PRO A 244 23.98 10.49 0.79
N VAL A 245 23.70 10.83 -0.47
CA VAL A 245 23.74 9.84 -1.56
C VAL A 245 25.19 9.37 -1.72
N ASP A 246 25.41 8.08 -1.53
CA ASP A 246 26.73 7.46 -1.65
C ASP A 246 26.75 6.53 -2.88
N PRO A 247 27.48 6.91 -3.94
CA PRO A 247 27.53 6.10 -5.18
C PRO A 247 28.24 4.75 -5.00
N ARG A 248 28.89 4.50 -3.84
CA ARG A 248 29.50 3.21 -3.49
C ARG A 248 28.49 2.22 -2.91
N LYS A 249 27.29 2.70 -2.54
CA LYS A 249 26.19 1.86 -2.05
C LYS A 249 25.30 1.45 -3.20
N GLU A 250 24.50 0.44 -2.95
CA GLU A 250 23.50 0.01 -3.92
C GLU A 250 22.44 1.10 -4.13
N LEU A 251 22.45 1.70 -5.33
CA LEU A 251 21.49 2.69 -5.77
C LEU A 251 20.26 2.03 -6.40
N ASP A 252 19.24 2.82 -6.69
CA ASP A 252 18.08 2.35 -7.47
C ASP A 252 18.52 1.85 -8.84
N SER A 253 17.96 0.73 -9.31
CA SER A 253 18.34 0.12 -10.60
C SER A 253 17.88 0.92 -11.81
N GLY A 254 17.01 1.92 -11.63
CA GLY A 254 16.35 2.64 -12.71
C GLY A 254 15.18 1.88 -13.35
N GLU A 255 14.91 0.66 -12.90
CA GLU A 255 13.91 -0.25 -13.52
C GLU A 255 12.53 -0.16 -12.88
N ARG A 256 12.34 0.63 -11.81
CA ARG A 256 11.09 0.71 -11.03
C ARG A 256 10.10 1.75 -11.57
N TRP A 257 10.12 1.96 -12.90
CA TRP A 257 9.15 2.82 -13.56
C TRP A 257 7.87 2.08 -13.95
N LEU A 258 6.82 2.83 -14.28
CA LEU A 258 5.53 2.28 -14.68
C LEU A 258 5.65 1.70 -16.11
N LYS A 259 6.13 0.47 -16.27
CA LYS A 259 6.38 -0.23 -17.54
C LYS A 259 5.07 -0.50 -18.28
N ASP A 260 5.10 -0.42 -19.60
CA ASP A 260 3.99 -0.88 -20.46
C ASP A 260 3.90 -2.41 -20.53
N ALA A 261 2.87 -2.89 -21.21
CA ALA A 261 2.60 -4.33 -21.33
C ALA A 261 3.74 -5.09 -22.01
N ASP A 262 4.39 -4.50 -23.02
CA ASP A 262 5.47 -5.14 -23.76
C ASP A 262 6.72 -5.28 -22.88
N ALA A 263 7.10 -4.24 -22.16
CA ALA A 263 8.23 -4.28 -21.22
C ALA A 263 7.97 -5.27 -20.05
N MET A 264 6.72 -5.38 -19.59
CA MET A 264 6.36 -6.37 -18.58
C MET A 264 6.33 -7.80 -19.13
N LEU A 265 5.93 -8.02 -20.38
CA LEU A 265 6.03 -9.31 -21.04
C LEU A 265 7.49 -9.75 -21.17
N MET A 266 8.37 -8.87 -21.64
CA MET A 266 9.81 -9.16 -21.67
C MET A 266 10.39 -9.51 -20.30
N THR A 267 9.92 -8.84 -19.26
CA THR A 267 10.29 -9.15 -17.87
C THR A 267 9.80 -10.55 -17.47
N ALA A 268 8.54 -10.87 -17.78
CA ALA A 268 7.96 -12.19 -17.51
C ALA A 268 8.72 -13.31 -18.23
N GLU A 269 9.01 -13.13 -19.52
CA GLU A 269 9.77 -14.12 -20.32
C GLU A 269 11.13 -14.44 -19.70
N ARG A 270 11.90 -13.42 -19.31
CA ARG A 270 13.19 -13.61 -18.63
C ARG A 270 13.07 -14.38 -17.31
N VAL A 271 12.03 -14.06 -16.53
CA VAL A 271 11.81 -14.69 -15.22
C VAL A 271 11.41 -16.17 -15.38
N VAL A 272 10.47 -16.48 -16.28
CA VAL A 272 10.00 -17.86 -16.48
C VAL A 272 11.07 -18.75 -17.11
N GLU A 273 11.87 -18.19 -18.03
CA GLU A 273 13.03 -18.89 -18.61
C GLU A 273 14.06 -19.23 -17.54
N ALA A 274 14.41 -18.25 -16.67
CA ALA A 274 15.34 -18.46 -15.56
C ALA A 274 14.80 -19.47 -14.52
N ALA A 275 13.47 -19.61 -14.41
CA ALA A 275 12.83 -20.61 -13.56
C ALA A 275 12.71 -21.99 -14.22
N GLY A 276 13.16 -22.15 -15.47
CA GLY A 276 13.10 -23.41 -16.22
C GLY A 276 11.73 -23.74 -16.80
N PHE A 277 10.82 -22.77 -16.86
CA PHE A 277 9.50 -22.95 -17.47
C PHE A 277 9.50 -22.60 -18.96
N ARG A 278 8.50 -23.11 -19.69
CA ARG A 278 8.30 -22.77 -21.10
C ARG A 278 7.82 -21.32 -21.25
N ARG A 279 8.10 -20.73 -22.39
CA ARG A 279 7.77 -19.31 -22.69
C ARG A 279 6.28 -18.98 -22.55
N ASP A 280 5.38 -19.94 -22.79
CA ASP A 280 3.95 -19.77 -22.59
C ASP A 280 3.56 -19.47 -21.10
N ALA A 281 4.42 -19.84 -20.15
CA ALA A 281 4.24 -19.49 -18.74
C ALA A 281 4.31 -17.97 -18.49
N ALA A 282 4.98 -17.19 -19.35
CA ALA A 282 5.01 -15.75 -19.26
C ALA A 282 3.62 -15.13 -19.46
N TYR A 283 2.90 -15.60 -20.48
CA TYR A 283 1.53 -15.15 -20.72
C TYR A 283 0.59 -15.53 -19.58
N ARG A 284 0.73 -16.74 -19.03
CA ARG A 284 -0.04 -17.16 -17.86
C ARG A 284 0.24 -16.30 -16.63
N LEU A 285 1.50 -15.88 -16.44
CA LEU A 285 1.88 -15.00 -15.32
C LEU A 285 1.24 -13.61 -15.47
N LEU A 286 1.20 -13.05 -16.69
CA LEU A 286 0.50 -11.80 -16.96
C LEU A 286 -1.02 -11.96 -16.77
N GLU A 287 -1.60 -13.05 -17.26
CA GLU A 287 -3.02 -13.36 -17.13
C GLU A 287 -3.43 -13.48 -15.65
N GLN A 288 -2.63 -14.17 -14.83
CA GLN A 288 -2.84 -14.27 -13.38
C GLN A 288 -2.79 -12.90 -12.69
N THR A 289 -1.88 -12.02 -13.15
CA THR A 289 -1.79 -10.64 -12.65
C THR A 289 -3.03 -9.85 -13.01
N ASN A 290 -3.49 -9.91 -14.25
CA ASN A 290 -4.71 -9.23 -14.71
C ASN A 290 -5.97 -9.82 -14.05
N THR A 291 -6.01 -11.12 -13.80
CA THR A 291 -7.10 -11.77 -13.04
C THR A 291 -7.16 -11.23 -11.62
N ALA A 292 -6.04 -11.13 -10.93
CA ALA A 292 -5.97 -10.54 -9.59
C ALA A 292 -6.42 -9.05 -9.62
N ALA A 293 -6.04 -8.30 -10.66
CA ALA A 293 -6.51 -6.93 -10.87
C ALA A 293 -8.04 -6.84 -11.09
N ALA A 294 -8.61 -7.80 -11.84
CA ALA A 294 -10.04 -7.86 -12.12
C ALA A 294 -10.87 -8.26 -10.89
N GLU A 295 -10.28 -9.00 -9.96
CA GLU A 295 -10.88 -9.33 -8.66
C GLU A 295 -10.94 -8.11 -7.73
N CYS A 296 -10.02 -7.14 -7.86
CA CYS A 296 -9.97 -5.93 -7.04
C CYS A 296 -10.96 -4.88 -7.57
N ARG A 297 -12.18 -4.91 -7.06
CA ARG A 297 -13.27 -4.02 -7.49
C ARG A 297 -13.73 -3.17 -6.31
N VAL A 298 -13.42 -1.89 -6.40
CA VAL A 298 -13.88 -0.85 -5.47
C VAL A 298 -14.30 0.34 -6.30
N ASP A 299 -15.56 0.74 -6.18
CA ASP A 299 -16.08 1.92 -6.85
C ASP A 299 -15.80 3.17 -6.01
N PRO A 300 -15.16 4.22 -6.58
CA PRO A 300 -14.85 5.44 -5.83
C PRO A 300 -16.06 6.21 -5.32
N GLU A 301 -17.19 6.18 -6.02
CA GLU A 301 -18.40 6.90 -5.63
C GLU A 301 -19.22 6.08 -4.64
N ASP A 302 -19.53 4.83 -4.99
CA ASP A 302 -20.42 3.98 -4.19
C ASP A 302 -19.73 3.42 -2.93
N ASP A 303 -18.47 2.96 -3.05
CA ASP A 303 -17.77 2.27 -1.94
C ASP A 303 -16.96 3.22 -1.04
N LEU A 304 -16.37 4.30 -1.61
CA LEU A 304 -15.62 5.29 -0.86
C LEU A 304 -16.45 6.53 -0.52
N GLY A 305 -17.60 6.73 -1.20
CA GLY A 305 -18.44 7.91 -1.02
C GLY A 305 -17.81 9.20 -1.58
N ILE A 306 -16.90 9.09 -2.56
CA ILE A 306 -16.28 10.27 -3.18
C ILE A 306 -17.34 11.04 -3.99
N GLY A 307 -17.49 12.34 -3.69
CA GLY A 307 -18.53 13.18 -4.33
C GLY A 307 -19.79 13.35 -3.50
N SER A 308 -20.03 12.47 -2.53
CA SER A 308 -21.14 12.60 -1.57
C SER A 308 -20.77 13.43 -0.36
N VAL A 309 -21.73 14.21 0.15
CA VAL A 309 -21.54 14.97 1.38
C VAL A 309 -22.05 14.12 2.55
N HIS A 310 -21.14 13.71 3.42
CA HIS A 310 -21.47 12.92 4.60
C HIS A 310 -21.45 13.81 5.83
N PHE A 311 -22.61 14.00 6.46
CA PHE A 311 -22.73 14.68 7.75
C PHE A 311 -22.70 13.64 8.86
N PRO A 312 -21.86 13.81 9.91
CA PRO A 312 -21.90 12.93 11.06
C PRO A 312 -23.26 13.07 11.76
N GLU A 313 -23.85 11.93 12.10
CA GLU A 313 -25.11 11.93 12.84
C GLU A 313 -24.95 12.68 14.19
N PRO A 314 -25.90 13.54 14.58
CA PRO A 314 -25.80 14.35 15.81
C PRO A 314 -25.50 13.53 17.07
N ARG A 315 -26.02 12.29 17.14
CA ARG A 315 -25.77 11.37 18.28
C ARG A 315 -24.28 10.98 18.41
N LEU A 316 -23.54 10.85 17.29
CA LEU A 316 -22.13 10.48 17.29
C LEU A 316 -21.23 11.60 17.81
N VAL A 317 -21.68 12.86 17.72
CA VAL A 317 -20.97 14.03 18.23
C VAL A 317 -21.47 14.47 19.62
N GLY A 318 -22.14 13.58 20.33
CA GLY A 318 -22.58 13.81 21.71
C GLY A 318 -23.88 14.63 21.85
N ALA A 319 -24.70 14.65 20.79
CA ALA A 319 -25.98 15.35 20.85
C ALA A 319 -27.02 14.64 21.75
N GLY A 320 -26.88 13.33 21.95
CA GLY A 320 -27.88 12.53 22.67
C GLY A 320 -29.24 12.59 21.97
N ARG A 321 -30.28 12.94 22.71
CA ARG A 321 -31.64 13.12 22.16
C ARG A 321 -31.91 14.54 21.63
N ARG A 322 -30.94 15.45 21.70
CA ARG A 322 -31.09 16.82 21.21
C ARG A 322 -30.97 16.89 19.70
N THR A 323 -31.68 17.83 19.08
CA THR A 323 -31.52 18.09 17.63
C THR A 323 -30.13 18.65 17.32
N ALA A 324 -29.61 18.40 16.11
CA ALA A 324 -28.32 18.94 15.65
C ALA A 324 -28.24 20.46 15.81
N GLN A 325 -29.34 21.19 15.48
CA GLN A 325 -29.44 22.63 15.57
C GLN A 325 -29.29 23.12 17.03
N ARG A 326 -29.97 22.46 18.00
CA ARG A 326 -29.82 22.81 19.42
C ARG A 326 -28.41 22.58 19.96
N VAL A 327 -27.77 21.49 19.53
CA VAL A 327 -26.39 21.21 19.95
C VAL A 327 -25.44 22.25 19.37
N LEU A 328 -25.59 22.58 18.08
CA LEU A 328 -24.79 23.61 17.43
C LEU A 328 -24.97 24.97 18.08
N ALA A 329 -26.21 25.40 18.31
CA ALA A 329 -26.53 26.65 18.97
C ALA A 329 -25.92 26.73 20.40
N SER A 330 -26.05 25.66 21.17
CA SER A 330 -25.49 25.58 22.53
C SER A 330 -23.94 25.66 22.50
N ARG A 331 -23.28 24.94 21.60
CA ARG A 331 -21.83 24.99 21.48
C ARG A 331 -21.31 26.33 20.96
N ALA A 332 -22.00 26.96 20.01
CA ALA A 332 -21.66 28.27 19.52
C ALA A 332 -21.81 29.34 20.60
N ALA A 333 -22.91 29.34 21.36
CA ALA A 333 -23.11 30.23 22.50
C ALA A 333 -22.02 30.04 23.59
N ALA A 334 -21.72 28.81 23.95
CA ALA A 334 -20.62 28.48 24.87
C ALA A 334 -19.26 28.98 24.35
N GLY A 335 -19.01 28.92 23.06
CA GLY A 335 -17.80 29.46 22.42
C GLY A 335 -17.69 30.98 22.53
N VAL A 336 -18.80 31.73 22.42
CA VAL A 336 -18.82 33.19 22.64
C VAL A 336 -18.49 33.52 24.11
N LEU A 337 -19.13 32.81 25.04
CA LEU A 337 -18.88 32.98 26.50
C LEU A 337 -17.41 32.65 26.85
N GLY A 338 -16.89 31.52 26.35
CA GLY A 338 -15.52 31.05 26.62
C GLY A 338 -14.43 32.00 26.10
N ARG A 339 -14.74 32.83 25.10
CA ARG A 339 -13.81 33.84 24.56
C ARG A 339 -13.91 35.20 25.27
N GLY A 340 -14.86 35.38 26.16
CA GLY A 340 -15.11 36.66 26.81
C GLY A 340 -15.74 37.71 25.92
N ASP A 341 -16.33 37.32 24.81
CA ASP A 341 -16.97 38.20 23.83
C ASP A 341 -18.49 38.34 24.06
N ASP A 342 -19.00 37.77 25.17
CA ASP A 342 -20.42 37.75 25.55
C ASP A 342 -21.04 39.12 25.71
N ARG A 343 -20.24 40.15 26.03
CA ARG A 343 -20.68 41.53 26.16
C ARG A 343 -20.79 42.29 24.83
N LYS A 344 -20.30 41.74 23.76
CA LYS A 344 -20.33 42.37 22.44
C LYS A 344 -21.60 41.97 21.71
N ARG A 345 -22.56 42.89 21.63
CA ARG A 345 -23.84 42.71 20.94
C ARG A 345 -23.67 42.21 19.49
N GLU A 346 -22.66 42.69 18.82
CA GLU A 346 -22.34 42.33 17.40
C GLU A 346 -22.12 40.81 17.19
N PHE A 347 -21.51 40.11 18.16
CA PHE A 347 -21.30 38.66 18.05
C PHE A 347 -22.60 37.88 18.16
N TRP A 348 -23.50 38.31 19.04
CA TRP A 348 -24.81 37.68 19.20
C TRP A 348 -25.70 37.92 17.98
N GLU A 349 -25.72 39.16 17.44
CA GLU A 349 -26.45 39.51 16.23
C GLU A 349 -25.92 38.73 15.01
N ARG A 350 -24.61 38.55 14.92
CA ARG A 350 -24.01 37.72 13.86
C ARG A 350 -24.37 36.25 14.05
N LEU A 351 -24.29 35.72 15.26
CA LEU A 351 -24.64 34.34 15.58
C LEU A 351 -26.08 34.03 15.18
N HIS A 352 -27.04 34.90 15.59
CA HIS A 352 -28.44 34.75 15.22
C HIS A 352 -28.65 34.79 13.71
N ARG A 353 -28.06 35.74 12.99
CA ARG A 353 -28.17 35.84 11.53
C ARG A 353 -27.63 34.58 10.81
N GLU A 354 -26.56 33.98 11.32
CA GLU A 354 -26.03 32.74 10.72
C GLU A 354 -26.92 31.53 10.99
N PHE A 355 -27.58 31.47 12.13
CA PHE A 355 -28.58 30.44 12.44
C PHE A 355 -29.85 30.59 11.62
N ASP A 356 -30.35 31.82 11.45
CA ASP A 356 -31.54 32.10 10.65
C ASP A 356 -31.36 31.79 9.16
N LYS A 357 -30.16 32.00 8.64
CA LYS A 357 -29.81 31.63 7.25
C LYS A 357 -29.72 30.13 7.01
N LYS A 358 -29.54 29.32 8.06
CA LYS A 358 -29.37 27.87 8.00
C LYS A 358 -30.59 27.11 8.49
N ALA A 359 -31.67 27.80 8.84
CA ALA A 359 -32.95 27.15 9.07
C ALA A 359 -33.54 26.74 7.70
N PRO A 360 -34.00 25.48 7.54
CA PRO A 360 -34.60 24.99 6.31
C PRO A 360 -35.87 25.77 5.92
#